data_d8868df0137b415bda80526b33161759
#
_entry.id   d8868df0137b415bda80526b33161759
#
_cell.length_a   1.000
_cell.length_b   1.000
_cell.length_c   1.000
_cell.angle_alpha   90.00
_cell.angle_beta   90.00
_cell.angle_gamma   90.00
#
_symmetry.space_group_name_H-M   'P 1'
#
loop_
_entity.id
_entity.type
_entity.pdbx_description
1 polymer ?
#
loop_
_entity_poly.entity_id
_entity_poly.type
_entity_poly.pdbx_seq_one_letter_code
_entity_poly.pdbx_strand_id
1 'polypeptide(L)'
;MDVNIYDFATVDLAKYLANTPKSIADKHILILGCGAVGSKLATHLYRSGLYKITICDNDYMQPHNVCRHALLKSHLFQKKVVALKNELDQMFVDYRKLTINDVDVMSWLPEQDLSKYDLIIDATASASVFRIVDKLMQNTTIPCVRFSLSDAGKLGVLYQRCNFTNFLSDYYMYLAHLAVDNEDLSQWICNEIRYNNDLVRVGEGCHSNTMIISDDII
;
A
#
# COMPACT_ATOMS: atom_id res chain seq x y z
N MET A 1 34.56 18.08 -15.62
CA MET A 1 33.44 17.20 -15.27
C MET A 1 33.76 16.72 -13.87
N ASP A 2 33.07 17.27 -12.85
CA ASP A 2 33.33 16.90 -11.47
C ASP A 2 32.68 15.54 -11.24
N VAL A 3 33.49 14.54 -10.89
CA VAL A 3 33.00 13.21 -10.51
C VAL A 3 32.76 13.20 -9.01
N ASN A 4 31.50 13.16 -8.60
CA ASN A 4 31.17 12.94 -7.20
C ASN A 4 31.37 11.46 -6.89
N ILE A 5 32.27 11.15 -5.96
CA ILE A 5 32.49 9.79 -5.45
C ILE A 5 31.66 9.65 -4.18
N TYR A 6 30.76 8.67 -4.16
CA TYR A 6 29.98 8.32 -2.99
C TYR A 6 30.46 6.98 -2.43
N ASP A 7 31.04 7.00 -1.25
CA ASP A 7 31.60 5.80 -0.60
C ASP A 7 30.51 4.96 0.09
N PHE A 8 29.34 5.54 0.37
CA PHE A 8 28.28 4.90 1.14
C PHE A 8 26.90 5.16 0.55
N ALA A 9 25.99 4.20 0.71
CA ALA A 9 24.58 4.38 0.40
C ALA A 9 23.91 5.29 1.45
N THR A 10 23.54 6.49 1.02
CA THR A 10 22.84 7.48 1.87
C THR A 10 21.48 7.83 1.27
N VAL A 11 20.60 8.38 2.08
CA VAL A 11 19.30 8.90 1.62
C VAL A 11 19.49 10.00 0.58
N ASP A 12 20.47 10.87 0.75
CA ASP A 12 20.72 11.97 -0.19
C ASP A 12 21.24 11.46 -1.53
N LEU A 13 22.10 10.43 -1.55
CA LEU A 13 22.50 9.74 -2.78
C LEU A 13 21.27 9.10 -3.45
N ALA A 14 20.43 8.42 -2.70
CA ALA A 14 19.21 7.79 -3.22
C ALA A 14 18.28 8.84 -3.86
N LYS A 15 18.03 9.98 -3.20
CA LYS A 15 17.26 11.10 -3.76
C LYS A 15 17.87 11.63 -5.08
N TYR A 16 19.17 11.77 -5.11
CA TYR A 16 19.88 12.25 -6.29
C TYR A 16 19.74 11.28 -7.47
N LEU A 17 20.04 9.98 -7.25
CA LEU A 17 19.98 8.97 -8.31
C LEU A 17 18.55 8.68 -8.80
N ALA A 18 17.58 8.74 -7.92
CA ALA A 18 16.16 8.59 -8.26
C ALA A 18 15.55 9.87 -8.88
N ASN A 19 16.31 10.97 -8.95
CA ASN A 19 15.82 12.28 -9.36
C ASN A 19 14.57 12.71 -8.56
N THR A 20 14.58 12.47 -7.25
CA THR A 20 13.44 12.74 -6.39
C THR A 20 13.21 14.25 -6.28
N PRO A 21 12.03 14.76 -6.67
CA PRO A 21 11.76 16.20 -6.61
C PRO A 21 11.83 16.72 -5.18
N LYS A 22 12.43 17.89 -4.99
CA LYS A 22 12.53 18.55 -3.67
C LYS A 22 11.18 18.76 -3.01
N SER A 23 10.12 18.97 -3.79
CA SER A 23 8.75 19.17 -3.30
C SER A 23 8.16 17.96 -2.57
N ILE A 24 8.68 16.74 -2.84
CA ILE A 24 8.22 15.51 -2.21
C ILE A 24 9.27 14.85 -1.31
N ALA A 25 10.53 15.26 -1.39
CA ALA A 25 11.67 14.60 -0.75
C ALA A 25 11.54 14.47 0.79
N ASP A 26 10.81 15.38 1.43
CA ASP A 26 10.62 15.42 2.88
C ASP A 26 9.17 15.15 3.31
N LYS A 27 8.32 14.71 2.39
CA LYS A 27 6.93 14.40 2.66
C LYS A 27 6.78 13.17 3.56
N HIS A 28 5.84 13.24 4.50
CA HIS A 28 5.52 12.14 5.40
C HIS A 28 4.34 11.34 4.84
N ILE A 29 4.58 10.09 4.50
CA ILE A 29 3.62 9.21 3.86
C ILE A 29 3.15 8.15 4.86
N LEU A 30 1.82 8.01 5.00
CA LEU A 30 1.20 6.89 5.72
C LEU A 30 0.76 5.83 4.73
N ILE A 31 1.22 4.59 4.91
CA ILE A 31 0.80 3.43 4.14
C ILE A 31 -0.01 2.51 5.06
N LEU A 32 -1.26 2.27 4.72
CA LEU A 32 -2.13 1.31 5.39
C LEU A 32 -2.08 0.00 4.61
N GLY A 33 -1.65 -1.08 5.29
CA GLY A 33 -1.43 -2.40 4.70
C GLY A 33 0.00 -2.63 4.22
N CYS A 34 0.59 -3.74 4.65
CA CYS A 34 1.91 -4.25 4.24
C CYS A 34 1.77 -5.56 3.47
N GLY A 35 0.77 -5.62 2.58
CA GLY A 35 0.58 -6.74 1.65
C GLY A 35 1.48 -6.65 0.42
N ALA A 36 1.09 -7.35 -0.66
CA ALA A 36 1.85 -7.36 -1.92
C ALA A 36 2.12 -5.96 -2.48
N VAL A 37 1.10 -5.11 -2.56
CA VAL A 37 1.21 -3.74 -3.07
C VAL A 37 1.93 -2.84 -2.06
N GLY A 38 1.46 -2.82 -0.80
CA GLY A 38 2.00 -1.92 0.23
C GLY A 38 3.48 -2.13 0.52
N SER A 39 3.94 -3.39 0.58
CA SER A 39 5.35 -3.70 0.81
C SER A 39 6.26 -3.27 -0.34
N LYS A 40 5.84 -3.49 -1.59
CA LYS A 40 6.58 -3.05 -2.78
C LYS A 40 6.63 -1.52 -2.85
N LEU A 41 5.49 -0.87 -2.63
CA LEU A 41 5.39 0.58 -2.66
C LEU A 41 6.30 1.22 -1.60
N ALA A 42 6.25 0.73 -0.35
CA ALA A 42 7.14 1.20 0.72
C ALA A 42 8.61 1.02 0.34
N THR A 43 8.97 -0.13 -0.25
CA THR A 43 10.34 -0.41 -0.70
C THR A 43 10.78 0.55 -1.81
N HIS A 44 9.95 0.79 -2.81
CA HIS A 44 10.28 1.71 -3.91
C HIS A 44 10.41 3.15 -3.45
N LEU A 45 9.49 3.63 -2.62
CA LEU A 45 9.54 4.97 -2.05
C LEU A 45 10.81 5.16 -1.20
N TYR A 46 11.13 4.16 -0.35
CA TYR A 46 12.31 4.23 0.50
C TYR A 46 13.60 4.22 -0.32
N ARG A 47 13.69 3.39 -1.35
CA ARG A 47 14.83 3.36 -2.30
C ARG A 47 15.02 4.68 -3.05
N SER A 48 13.95 5.44 -3.24
CA SER A 48 14.00 6.79 -3.84
C SER A 48 14.39 7.87 -2.83
N GLY A 49 14.77 7.50 -1.60
CA GLY A 49 15.14 8.41 -0.54
C GLY A 49 13.98 9.07 0.21
N LEU A 50 12.74 8.62 -0.02
CA LEU A 50 11.57 9.03 0.76
C LEU A 50 11.51 8.18 2.04
N TYR A 51 12.19 8.60 3.06
CA TYR A 51 12.36 7.84 4.31
C TYR A 51 11.29 8.11 5.37
N LYS A 52 10.58 9.25 5.27
CA LYS A 52 9.48 9.59 6.20
C LYS A 52 8.24 8.79 5.85
N ILE A 53 8.29 7.48 6.04
CA ILE A 53 7.20 6.56 5.80
C ILE A 53 6.76 5.96 7.12
N THR A 54 5.44 5.99 7.38
CA THR A 54 4.79 5.21 8.42
C THR A 54 3.97 4.12 7.76
N ILE A 55 4.16 2.86 8.15
CA ILE A 55 3.39 1.72 7.63
C ILE A 55 2.67 1.01 8.78
N CYS A 56 1.39 0.66 8.57
CA CYS A 56 0.54 0.00 9.54
C CYS A 56 -0.02 -1.31 8.98
N ASP A 57 0.25 -2.43 9.67
CA ASP A 57 -0.27 -3.76 9.36
C ASP A 57 0.01 -4.68 10.54
N ASN A 58 -0.93 -5.56 10.89
CA ASN A 58 -0.78 -6.50 12.00
C ASN A 58 -0.54 -7.95 11.57
N ASP A 59 -0.41 -8.21 10.26
CA ASP A 59 -0.27 -9.55 9.72
C ASP A 59 1.15 -10.13 9.88
N TYR A 60 1.19 -11.47 9.81
CA TYR A 60 2.42 -12.24 9.72
C TYR A 60 2.73 -12.62 8.27
N MET A 61 4.02 -12.74 7.95
CA MET A 61 4.47 -13.25 6.68
C MET A 61 4.16 -14.75 6.57
N GLN A 62 3.29 -15.12 5.63
CA GLN A 62 2.83 -16.48 5.39
C GLN A 62 3.48 -17.08 4.12
N PRO A 63 3.55 -18.41 3.96
CA PRO A 63 4.16 -19.04 2.78
C PRO A 63 3.61 -18.54 1.45
N HIS A 64 2.30 -18.32 1.35
CA HIS A 64 1.64 -17.82 0.14
C HIS A 64 1.95 -16.34 -0.19
N ASN A 65 2.50 -15.59 0.78
CA ASN A 65 2.90 -14.20 0.53
C ASN A 65 4.23 -14.13 -0.23
N VAL A 66 5.10 -15.14 -0.11
CA VAL A 66 6.47 -15.10 -0.64
C VAL A 66 6.52 -14.83 -2.14
N CYS A 67 5.54 -15.32 -2.91
CA CYS A 67 5.50 -15.12 -4.35
C CYS A 67 5.11 -13.70 -4.79
N ARG A 68 4.66 -12.83 -3.88
CA ARG A 68 4.13 -11.49 -4.22
C ARG A 68 4.59 -10.36 -3.30
N HIS A 69 5.15 -10.70 -2.15
CA HIS A 69 5.59 -9.73 -1.17
C HIS A 69 7.02 -9.25 -1.48
N ALA A 70 7.37 -8.04 -1.03
CA ALA A 70 8.74 -7.55 -1.15
C ALA A 70 9.75 -8.34 -0.29
N LEU A 71 9.26 -9.01 0.77
CA LEU A 71 10.07 -9.86 1.65
C LEU A 71 10.22 -11.29 1.10
N LEU A 72 11.37 -11.91 1.39
CA LEU A 72 11.70 -13.27 0.99
C LEU A 72 11.29 -14.30 2.06
N LYS A 73 11.44 -15.59 1.73
CA LYS A 73 11.12 -16.72 2.62
C LYS A 73 11.84 -16.71 3.98
N SER A 74 12.97 -16.02 4.09
CA SER A 74 13.72 -15.86 5.34
C SER A 74 12.92 -15.13 6.43
N HIS A 75 11.85 -14.44 6.05
CA HIS A 75 10.98 -13.67 6.95
C HIS A 75 9.67 -14.38 7.30
N LEU A 76 9.51 -15.67 6.90
CA LEU A 76 8.31 -16.43 7.23
C LEU A 76 8.03 -16.41 8.73
N PHE A 77 6.75 -16.25 9.06
CA PHE A 77 6.21 -16.20 10.42
C PHE A 77 6.65 -14.98 11.26
N GLN A 78 7.34 -14.02 10.67
CA GLN A 78 7.59 -12.72 11.28
C GLN A 78 6.43 -11.74 10.96
N LYS A 79 6.26 -10.73 11.81
CA LYS A 79 5.37 -9.61 11.52
C LYS A 79 5.83 -8.88 10.25
N LYS A 80 4.93 -8.68 9.28
CA LYS A 80 5.27 -8.10 7.98
C LYS A 80 5.96 -6.75 8.11
N VAL A 81 5.38 -5.83 8.91
CA VAL A 81 5.94 -4.49 9.09
C VAL A 81 7.28 -4.49 9.80
N VAL A 82 7.49 -5.40 10.78
CA VAL A 82 8.75 -5.53 11.51
C VAL A 82 9.85 -6.04 10.59
N ALA A 83 9.57 -7.11 9.83
CA ALA A 83 10.51 -7.67 8.89
C ALA A 83 10.88 -6.67 7.78
N LEU A 84 9.88 -5.97 7.20
CA LEU A 84 10.11 -4.96 6.18
C LEU A 84 10.96 -3.80 6.72
N LYS A 85 10.66 -3.33 7.93
CA LYS A 85 11.47 -2.30 8.58
C LYS A 85 12.93 -2.73 8.72
N ASN A 86 13.17 -3.95 9.21
CA ASN A 86 14.53 -4.46 9.41
C ASN A 86 15.32 -4.52 8.11
N GLU A 87 14.70 -4.89 7.00
CA GLU A 87 15.33 -4.89 5.68
C GLU A 87 15.63 -3.47 5.18
N LEU A 88 14.65 -2.57 5.29
CA LEU A 88 14.81 -1.21 4.76
C LEU A 88 15.76 -0.35 5.60
N ASP A 89 15.72 -0.49 6.93
CA ASP A 89 16.60 0.28 7.83
C ASP A 89 18.09 -0.02 7.63
N GLN A 90 18.43 -1.18 7.02
CA GLN A 90 19.82 -1.55 6.70
C GLN A 90 20.30 -0.97 5.35
N MET A 91 19.41 -0.38 4.58
CA MET A 91 19.72 0.07 3.22
C MET A 91 20.62 1.32 3.20
N PHE A 92 20.45 2.21 4.17
CA PHE A 92 21.17 3.47 4.22
C PHE A 92 21.99 3.60 5.52
N VAL A 93 23.20 4.18 5.41
CA VAL A 93 24.11 4.36 6.55
C VAL A 93 23.77 5.57 7.43
N ASP A 94 22.94 6.48 6.96
CA ASP A 94 22.58 7.72 7.67
C ASP A 94 21.40 7.57 8.64
N TYR A 95 21.08 6.33 9.03
CA TYR A 95 20.12 5.95 10.09
C TYR A 95 18.72 6.55 9.95
N ARG A 96 18.27 6.80 8.73
CA ARG A 96 16.90 7.21 8.44
C ARG A 96 16.00 5.98 8.51
N LYS A 97 15.11 5.94 9.48
CA LYS A 97 14.34 4.74 9.81
C LYS A 97 12.88 4.84 9.42
N LEU A 98 12.38 3.75 8.86
CA LEU A 98 10.95 3.53 8.64
C LEU A 98 10.21 3.50 10.00
N THR A 99 9.06 4.16 10.08
CA THR A 99 8.14 4.05 11.23
C THR A 99 7.13 2.95 10.97
N ILE A 100 6.88 2.10 11.96
CA ILE A 100 5.91 1.01 11.84
C ILE A 100 4.88 1.06 12.97
N ASN A 101 3.68 0.54 12.68
CA ASN A 101 2.65 0.21 13.66
C ASN A 101 2.18 -1.23 13.40
N ASP A 102 2.55 -2.13 14.31
CA ASP A 102 2.15 -3.55 14.29
C ASP A 102 0.82 -3.70 15.03
N VAL A 103 -0.22 -3.12 14.47
CA VAL A 103 -1.57 -3.10 15.04
C VAL A 103 -2.62 -3.16 13.93
N ASP A 104 -3.83 -3.55 14.29
CA ASP A 104 -4.95 -3.51 13.35
C ASP A 104 -5.28 -2.06 12.94
N VAL A 105 -5.31 -1.82 11.63
CA VAL A 105 -5.61 -0.50 11.04
C VAL A 105 -6.96 0.03 11.51
N MET A 106 -7.97 -0.85 11.64
CA MET A 106 -9.34 -0.47 12.01
C MET A 106 -9.42 0.13 13.41
N SER A 107 -8.63 -0.38 14.36
CA SER A 107 -8.60 0.10 15.73
C SER A 107 -7.64 1.28 15.92
N TRP A 108 -6.54 1.28 15.17
CA TRP A 108 -5.47 2.26 15.34
C TRP A 108 -5.73 3.60 14.65
N LEU A 109 -6.21 3.57 13.40
CA LEU A 109 -6.32 4.76 12.54
C LEU A 109 -7.25 5.86 13.11
N PRO A 110 -8.41 5.54 13.72
CA PRO A 110 -9.31 6.55 14.29
C PRO A 110 -8.70 7.38 15.42
N GLU A 111 -7.71 6.84 16.13
CA GLU A 111 -7.03 7.48 17.26
C GLU A 111 -5.83 8.34 16.85
N GLN A 112 -5.55 8.43 15.54
CA GLN A 112 -4.36 9.12 15.04
C GLN A 112 -4.65 10.57 14.69
N ASP A 113 -3.68 11.43 15.01
CA ASP A 113 -3.59 12.75 14.37
C ASP A 113 -3.07 12.58 12.95
N LEU A 114 -3.98 12.69 11.99
CA LEU A 114 -3.65 12.53 10.57
C LEU A 114 -2.96 13.77 9.99
N SER A 115 -3.03 14.94 10.64
CA SER A 115 -2.43 16.18 10.15
C SER A 115 -0.91 16.13 9.99
N LYS A 116 -0.26 15.17 10.63
CA LYS A 116 1.19 14.93 10.51
C LYS A 116 1.62 14.27 9.19
N TYR A 117 0.66 13.79 8.39
CA TYR A 117 0.93 13.14 7.12
C TYR A 117 0.60 14.06 5.94
N ASP A 118 1.44 14.00 4.92
CA ASP A 118 1.25 14.73 3.67
C ASP A 118 0.48 13.90 2.63
N LEU A 119 0.46 12.58 2.78
CA LEU A 119 -0.23 11.63 1.92
C LEU A 119 -0.62 10.39 2.70
N ILE A 120 -1.83 9.90 2.48
CA ILE A 120 -2.31 8.61 2.99
C ILE A 120 -2.54 7.68 1.82
N ILE A 121 -2.00 6.44 1.91
CA ILE A 121 -2.15 5.41 0.89
C ILE A 121 -2.83 4.20 1.53
N ASP A 122 -4.04 3.86 1.07
CA ASP A 122 -4.72 2.62 1.44
C ASP A 122 -4.36 1.52 0.45
N ALA A 123 -3.51 0.59 0.88
CA ALA A 123 -3.10 -0.61 0.15
C ALA A 123 -3.62 -1.91 0.81
N THR A 124 -4.66 -1.79 1.65
CA THR A 124 -5.22 -2.94 2.40
C THR A 124 -6.15 -3.80 1.54
N ALA A 125 -6.69 -3.27 0.46
CA ALA A 125 -7.79 -3.85 -0.31
C ALA A 125 -9.05 -4.19 0.53
N SER A 126 -9.14 -3.66 1.76
CA SER A 126 -10.22 -3.91 2.71
C SER A 126 -11.34 -2.87 2.54
N ALA A 127 -12.58 -3.34 2.30
CA ALA A 127 -13.75 -2.47 2.24
C ALA A 127 -14.04 -1.79 3.59
N SER A 128 -13.72 -2.45 4.70
CA SER A 128 -13.91 -1.90 6.05
C SER A 128 -12.92 -0.78 6.34
N VAL A 129 -11.64 -0.97 6.00
CA VAL A 129 -10.63 0.09 6.12
C VAL A 129 -10.99 1.28 5.22
N PHE A 130 -11.44 1.02 3.99
CA PHE A 130 -11.86 2.07 3.08
C PHE A 130 -12.98 2.95 3.66
N ARG A 131 -13.99 2.35 4.30
CA ARG A 131 -15.08 3.10 4.95
C ARG A 131 -14.59 3.98 6.11
N ILE A 132 -13.64 3.48 6.91
CA ILE A 132 -13.05 4.28 8.00
C ILE A 132 -12.22 5.42 7.44
N VAL A 133 -11.36 5.15 6.46
CA VAL A 133 -10.56 6.18 5.78
C VAL A 133 -11.48 7.25 5.20
N ASP A 134 -12.54 6.86 4.47
CA ASP A 134 -13.51 7.79 3.91
C ASP A 134 -14.11 8.71 4.98
N LYS A 135 -14.58 8.13 6.07
CA LYS A 135 -15.16 8.90 7.21
C LYS A 135 -14.16 9.89 7.81
N LEU A 136 -12.93 9.46 8.05
CA LEU A 136 -11.90 10.30 8.66
C LEU A 136 -11.44 11.42 7.71
N MET A 137 -11.43 11.13 6.41
CA MET A 137 -11.01 12.09 5.39
C MET A 137 -12.06 13.18 5.10
N GLN A 138 -13.31 13.06 5.55
CA GLN A 138 -14.35 14.05 5.30
C GLN A 138 -13.99 15.45 5.80
N ASN A 139 -13.23 15.53 6.89
CA ASN A 139 -12.86 16.78 7.55
C ASN A 139 -11.39 17.18 7.34
N THR A 140 -10.72 16.65 6.31
CA THR A 140 -9.30 16.91 6.05
C THR A 140 -9.05 17.14 4.56
N THR A 141 -8.03 17.95 4.27
CA THR A 141 -7.52 18.21 2.91
C THR A 141 -6.34 17.31 2.53
N ILE A 142 -5.96 16.39 3.40
CA ILE A 142 -4.82 15.49 3.14
C ILE A 142 -5.15 14.62 1.91
N PRO A 143 -4.27 14.56 0.91
CA PRO A 143 -4.43 13.64 -0.22
C PRO A 143 -4.52 12.21 0.27
N CYS A 144 -5.50 11.47 -0.25
CA CYS A 144 -5.65 10.05 0.03
C CYS A 144 -5.76 9.28 -1.29
N VAL A 145 -4.99 8.20 -1.40
CA VAL A 145 -4.96 7.33 -2.57
C VAL A 145 -5.26 5.91 -2.12
N ARG A 146 -6.09 5.21 -2.88
CA ARG A 146 -6.38 3.79 -2.69
C ARG A 146 -5.86 2.97 -3.85
N PHE A 147 -5.20 1.87 -3.52
CA PHE A 147 -4.84 0.82 -4.47
C PHE A 147 -5.63 -0.46 -4.17
N SER A 148 -6.19 -1.05 -5.20
CA SER A 148 -6.78 -2.39 -5.11
C SER A 148 -6.62 -3.14 -6.42
N LEU A 149 -6.45 -4.45 -6.30
CA LEU A 149 -6.45 -5.39 -7.41
C LEU A 149 -7.67 -6.30 -7.27
N SER A 150 -8.33 -6.58 -8.37
CA SER A 150 -9.55 -7.39 -8.44
C SER A 150 -9.53 -8.26 -9.69
N ASP A 151 -10.48 -9.20 -9.81
CA ASP A 151 -10.63 -10.12 -10.96
C ASP A 151 -9.30 -10.83 -11.32
N ALA A 152 -8.67 -11.48 -10.35
CA ALA A 152 -7.37 -12.16 -10.50
C ALA A 152 -6.27 -11.26 -11.12
N GLY A 153 -6.30 -9.97 -10.79
CA GLY A 153 -5.34 -8.96 -11.28
C GLY A 153 -5.69 -8.33 -12.62
N LYS A 154 -6.78 -8.72 -13.27
CA LYS A 154 -7.20 -8.11 -14.53
C LYS A 154 -7.73 -6.68 -14.36
N LEU A 155 -8.17 -6.33 -13.15
CA LEU A 155 -8.61 -4.99 -12.79
C LEU A 155 -7.74 -4.41 -11.70
N GLY A 156 -6.90 -3.43 -12.05
CA GLY A 156 -6.19 -2.57 -11.13
C GLY A 156 -6.96 -1.27 -10.94
N VAL A 157 -7.21 -0.88 -9.70
CA VAL A 157 -7.86 0.39 -9.38
C VAL A 157 -6.92 1.25 -8.57
N LEU A 158 -6.60 2.42 -9.12
CA LEU A 158 -5.98 3.53 -8.41
C LEU A 158 -7.02 4.63 -8.28
N TYR A 159 -7.48 4.87 -7.07
CA TYR A 159 -8.45 5.92 -6.80
C TYR A 159 -7.80 7.00 -5.92
N GLN A 160 -7.82 8.23 -6.41
CA GLN A 160 -7.37 9.42 -5.68
C GLN A 160 -8.57 10.26 -5.31
N ARG A 161 -8.68 10.61 -4.04
CA ARG A 161 -9.66 11.58 -3.56
C ARG A 161 -9.31 12.97 -4.09
N CYS A 162 -10.22 13.55 -4.86
CA CYS A 162 -10.16 14.94 -5.30
C CYS A 162 -11.26 15.72 -4.57
N ASN A 163 -10.89 16.74 -3.81
CA ASN A 163 -11.80 17.71 -3.17
C ASN A 163 -12.97 17.10 -2.36
N PHE A 164 -13.19 17.44 -1.17
CA PHE A 164 -14.31 17.28 -0.20
C PHE A 164 -15.54 16.40 -0.60
N THR A 165 -15.40 15.50 -1.56
CA THR A 165 -16.45 14.61 -2.03
C THR A 165 -16.49 13.33 -1.20
N ASN A 166 -17.60 12.61 -1.26
CA ASN A 166 -17.83 11.38 -0.52
C ASN A 166 -17.05 10.23 -1.20
N PHE A 167 -15.84 9.98 -0.72
CA PHE A 167 -14.83 9.11 -1.32
C PHE A 167 -15.37 7.71 -1.70
N LEU A 168 -16.18 7.13 -0.82
CA LEU A 168 -16.75 5.80 -1.02
C LEU A 168 -17.85 5.79 -2.10
N SER A 169 -18.79 6.74 -2.03
CA SER A 169 -19.87 6.81 -3.02
C SER A 169 -19.36 7.19 -4.41
N ASP A 170 -18.41 8.11 -4.48
CA ASP A 170 -17.81 8.50 -5.76
C ASP A 170 -17.04 7.36 -6.40
N TYR A 171 -16.32 6.57 -5.59
CA TYR A 171 -15.63 5.36 -6.06
C TYR A 171 -16.60 4.36 -6.70
N TYR A 172 -17.70 4.02 -6.01
CA TYR A 172 -18.68 3.06 -6.53
C TYR A 172 -19.47 3.62 -7.73
N MET A 173 -19.83 4.89 -7.70
CA MET A 173 -20.49 5.55 -8.83
C MET A 173 -19.60 5.57 -10.06
N TYR A 174 -18.32 5.86 -9.91
CA TYR A 174 -17.36 5.85 -11.01
C TYR A 174 -17.18 4.46 -11.60
N LEU A 175 -17.04 3.42 -10.76
CA LEU A 175 -16.98 2.03 -11.24
C LEU A 175 -18.25 1.63 -11.99
N ALA A 176 -19.41 1.99 -11.45
CA ALA A 176 -20.69 1.70 -12.12
C ALA A 176 -20.81 2.42 -13.47
N HIS A 177 -20.34 3.67 -13.55
CA HIS A 177 -20.33 4.43 -14.81
C HIS A 177 -19.40 3.78 -15.84
N LEU A 178 -18.18 3.39 -15.45
CA LEU A 178 -17.25 2.69 -16.33
C LEU A 178 -17.79 1.34 -16.81
N ALA A 179 -18.59 0.66 -15.99
CA ALA A 179 -19.19 -0.63 -16.33
C ALA A 179 -20.28 -0.53 -17.42
N VAL A 180 -20.85 0.65 -17.65
CA VAL A 180 -21.84 0.86 -18.71
C VAL A 180 -21.23 0.62 -20.10
N ASP A 181 -19.98 1.05 -20.28
CA ASP A 181 -19.28 0.98 -21.57
C ASP A 181 -18.21 -0.15 -21.61
N ASN A 182 -18.09 -0.93 -20.52
CA ASN A 182 -17.11 -2.00 -20.41
C ASN A 182 -17.77 -3.30 -19.92
N GLU A 183 -17.95 -4.25 -20.83
CA GLU A 183 -18.63 -5.51 -20.58
C GLU A 183 -17.89 -6.39 -19.55
N ASP A 184 -16.55 -6.44 -19.60
CA ASP A 184 -15.75 -7.22 -18.63
C ASP A 184 -15.91 -6.67 -17.21
N LEU A 185 -15.87 -5.34 -17.06
CA LEU A 185 -16.09 -4.67 -15.77
C LEU A 185 -17.53 -4.85 -15.29
N SER A 186 -18.51 -4.76 -16.18
CA SER A 186 -19.92 -5.01 -15.88
C SER A 186 -20.13 -6.45 -15.37
N GLN A 187 -19.57 -7.43 -16.08
CA GLN A 187 -19.63 -8.83 -15.67
C GLN A 187 -18.94 -9.08 -14.32
N TRP A 188 -17.81 -8.43 -14.05
CA TRP A 188 -17.13 -8.53 -12.77
C TRP A 188 -17.97 -7.94 -11.62
N ILE A 189 -18.55 -6.75 -11.79
CA ILE A 189 -19.40 -6.09 -10.77
C ILE A 189 -20.65 -6.92 -10.48
N CYS A 190 -21.28 -7.49 -11.51
CA CYS A 190 -22.54 -8.23 -11.38
C CYS A 190 -22.36 -9.69 -10.95
N ASN A 191 -21.15 -10.23 -10.97
CA ASN A 191 -20.91 -11.66 -10.85
C ASN A 191 -20.22 -12.02 -9.50
N GLU A 192 -20.95 -11.92 -8.39
CA GLU A 192 -20.47 -12.31 -7.05
C GLU A 192 -19.96 -13.77 -7.00
N ILE A 193 -20.49 -14.66 -7.86
CA ILE A 193 -20.10 -16.07 -7.93
C ILE A 193 -18.67 -16.21 -8.49
N ARG A 194 -18.27 -15.38 -9.45
CA ARG A 194 -16.92 -15.38 -10.02
C ARG A 194 -15.88 -14.93 -9.02
N TYR A 195 -16.20 -13.93 -8.22
CA TYR A 195 -15.30 -13.40 -7.17
C TYR A 195 -14.91 -14.47 -6.15
N ASN A 196 -15.85 -15.34 -5.77
CA ASN A 196 -15.59 -16.44 -4.83
C ASN A 196 -14.73 -17.57 -5.44
N ASN A 197 -14.75 -17.76 -6.76
CA ASN A 197 -13.98 -18.81 -7.43
C ASN A 197 -12.51 -18.43 -7.67
N ASP A 198 -12.18 -17.15 -7.65
CA ASP A 198 -10.81 -16.64 -7.84
C ASP A 198 -9.99 -16.60 -6.55
N LEU A 199 -10.61 -16.95 -5.42
CA LEU A 199 -9.95 -17.00 -4.12
C LEU A 199 -9.52 -18.42 -3.78
N VAL A 200 -8.26 -18.59 -3.43
CA VAL A 200 -7.72 -19.86 -2.90
C VAL A 200 -7.58 -19.74 -1.40
N ARG A 201 -8.10 -20.73 -0.68
CA ARG A 201 -7.90 -20.85 0.76
C ARG A 201 -6.54 -21.47 1.05
N VAL A 202 -5.65 -20.72 1.68
CA VAL A 202 -4.27 -21.13 1.97
C VAL A 202 -3.95 -21.19 3.46
N GLY A 203 -4.97 -21.39 4.31
CA GLY A 203 -4.78 -21.46 5.76
C GLY A 203 -6.10 -21.51 6.52
N GLU A 204 -6.03 -21.31 7.82
CA GLU A 204 -7.19 -21.18 8.70
C GLU A 204 -7.34 -19.74 9.17
N GLY A 205 -8.60 -19.25 9.26
CA GLY A 205 -8.93 -17.90 9.73
C GLY A 205 -9.35 -16.92 8.64
N CYS A 206 -9.63 -15.68 9.06
CA CYS A 206 -10.20 -14.64 8.19
C CYS A 206 -9.28 -14.18 7.04
N HIS A 207 -7.97 -14.36 7.20
CA HIS A 207 -6.95 -13.97 6.20
C HIS A 207 -6.45 -15.16 5.37
N SER A 208 -7.15 -16.28 5.40
CA SER A 208 -6.76 -17.50 4.69
C SER A 208 -7.06 -17.49 3.20
N ASN A 209 -7.91 -16.58 2.74
CA ASN A 209 -8.24 -16.46 1.33
C ASN A 209 -7.24 -15.54 0.64
N THR A 210 -6.70 -15.99 -0.48
CA THR A 210 -5.82 -15.19 -1.33
C THR A 210 -6.24 -15.32 -2.79
N MET A 211 -6.04 -14.26 -3.55
CA MET A 211 -6.28 -14.26 -4.98
C MET A 211 -5.13 -14.96 -5.72
N ILE A 212 -5.44 -15.69 -6.77
CA ILE A 212 -4.42 -16.21 -7.71
C ILE A 212 -4.04 -15.04 -8.62
N ILE A 213 -2.85 -14.50 -8.43
CA ILE A 213 -2.34 -13.39 -9.22
C ILE A 213 -0.81 -13.51 -9.31
N SER A 214 -0.25 -13.27 -10.48
CA SER A 214 1.18 -13.29 -10.74
C SER A 214 1.86 -12.02 -10.19
N ASP A 215 3.14 -12.12 -9.85
CA ASP A 215 3.91 -11.00 -9.28
C ASP A 215 4.18 -9.90 -10.29
N ASP A 216 4.26 -10.23 -11.58
CA ASP A 216 4.45 -9.28 -12.67
C ASP A 216 3.23 -8.39 -12.95
N ILE A 217 2.06 -8.75 -12.40
CA ILE A 217 0.83 -7.95 -12.48
C ILE A 217 0.75 -6.93 -11.31
N ILE A 218 1.46 -7.17 -10.19
CA ILE A 218 1.47 -6.33 -9.00
C ILE A 218 2.62 -5.32 -9.05
#